data_2729f4c47189a35ef434b1b033e0cda9
#
_entry.id   2729f4c47189a35ef434b1b033e0cda9
#
_cell.length_a   1.000
_cell.length_b   1.000
_cell.length_c   1.000
_cell.angle_alpha   90.00
_cell.angle_beta   90.00
_cell.angle_gamma   90.00
#
_symmetry.space_group_name_H-M   'P 1'
#
loop_
_entity.id
_entity.type
_entity.pdbx_description
1 polymer ?
#
loop_
_entity_poly.entity_id
_entity_poly.type
_entity_poly.pdbx_seq_one_letter_code
_entity_poly.pdbx_strand_id
1 'polypeptide(L)'
;MSVEINVTGEVVTARLIGELDHHSAKGMREAIDNAVDLNMPSLLVLDFGEVSFMDSSGIGLVMGRFRNISKLGAELHIIGATPQIHKMLKLAGIEKLAKLEGR
;
A
#
# COMPACT_ATOMS: atom_id res chain seq x y z
N MET A 1 -6.94 -10.47 -8.97
CA MET A 1 -6.02 -9.35 -8.76
C MET A 1 -6.74 -8.04 -8.98
N SER A 2 -6.87 -7.25 -7.94
CA SER A 2 -7.61 -5.99 -8.03
C SER A 2 -7.27 -5.08 -6.85
N VAL A 3 -7.77 -3.84 -6.93
CA VAL A 3 -7.67 -2.87 -5.84
C VAL A 3 -9.06 -2.31 -5.60
N GLU A 4 -9.49 -2.34 -4.34
CA GLU A 4 -10.73 -1.70 -3.92
C GLU A 4 -10.38 -0.41 -3.20
N ILE A 5 -10.93 0.70 -3.65
CA ILE A 5 -10.68 2.01 -3.06
C ILE A 5 -11.87 2.43 -2.21
N ASN A 6 -11.60 2.86 -0.99
CA ASN A 6 -12.59 3.43 -0.09
C ASN A 6 -12.08 4.79 0.39
N VAL A 7 -12.91 5.81 0.27
CA VAL A 7 -12.56 7.17 0.69
C VAL A 7 -13.49 7.59 1.81
N THR A 8 -12.92 7.96 2.95
CA THR A 8 -13.68 8.45 4.10
C THR A 8 -12.96 9.69 4.64
N GLY A 9 -13.54 10.86 4.42
CA GLY A 9 -12.90 12.12 4.82
C GLY A 9 -11.56 12.29 4.11
N GLU A 10 -10.50 12.46 4.88
CA GLU A 10 -9.14 12.64 4.36
C GLU A 10 -8.36 11.32 4.30
N VAL A 11 -9.05 10.19 4.43
CA VAL A 11 -8.42 8.87 4.42
C VAL A 11 -8.79 8.13 3.14
N VAL A 12 -7.78 7.69 2.39
CA VAL A 12 -7.94 6.77 1.28
C VAL A 12 -7.44 5.41 1.74
N THR A 13 -8.28 4.39 1.64
CA THR A 13 -7.90 3.01 1.91
C THR A 13 -7.90 2.25 0.59
N ALA A 14 -6.76 1.67 0.26
CA ALA A 14 -6.60 0.82 -0.91
C ALA A 14 -6.45 -0.62 -0.44
N ARG A 15 -7.45 -1.45 -0.70
CA ARG A 15 -7.41 -2.86 -0.37
C ARG A 15 -6.88 -3.62 -1.58
N LEU A 16 -5.73 -4.24 -1.40
CA LEU A 16 -5.07 -5.00 -2.46
C LEU A 16 -5.56 -6.44 -2.40
N ILE A 17 -5.94 -7.01 -3.55
CA ILE A 17 -6.53 -8.35 -3.58
C ILE A 17 -5.77 -9.22 -4.56
N GLY A 18 -5.29 -10.37 -4.09
CA GLY A 18 -4.62 -11.37 -4.90
C GLY A 18 -3.11 -11.34 -4.74
N GLU A 19 -2.42 -11.68 -5.80
CA GLU A 19 -0.95 -11.71 -5.80
C GLU A 19 -0.39 -10.34 -6.14
N LEU A 20 0.58 -9.89 -5.36
CA LEU A 20 1.27 -8.62 -5.60
C LEU A 20 2.65 -8.95 -6.16
N ASP A 21 2.71 -9.12 -7.45
CA ASP A 21 3.90 -9.53 -8.18
C ASP A 21 4.23 -8.53 -9.30
N HIS A 22 5.24 -8.87 -10.10
CA HIS A 22 5.69 -8.05 -11.21
C HIS A 22 4.56 -7.75 -12.21
N HIS A 23 3.63 -8.67 -12.41
CA HIS A 23 2.55 -8.50 -13.39
C HIS A 23 1.43 -7.59 -12.86
N SER A 24 1.11 -7.68 -11.59
CA SER A 24 0.01 -6.94 -10.98
C SER A 24 0.39 -5.56 -10.48
N ALA A 25 1.66 -5.34 -10.16
CA ALA A 25 2.12 -4.13 -9.46
C ALA A 25 1.78 -2.84 -10.21
N LYS A 26 1.93 -2.84 -11.54
CA LYS A 26 1.67 -1.62 -12.33
C LYS A 26 0.20 -1.19 -12.24
N GLY A 27 -0.73 -2.11 -12.42
CA GLY A 27 -2.16 -1.81 -12.35
C GLY A 27 -2.59 -1.36 -10.96
N MET A 28 -2.07 -2.04 -9.93
CA MET A 28 -2.35 -1.67 -8.55
C MET A 28 -1.82 -0.27 -8.23
N ARG A 29 -0.59 0.02 -8.64
CA ARG A 29 0.02 1.33 -8.47
C ARG A 29 -0.81 2.44 -9.11
N GLU A 30 -1.24 2.23 -10.34
CA GLU A 30 -2.02 3.22 -11.07
C GLU A 30 -3.37 3.49 -10.38
N ALA A 31 -4.03 2.44 -9.91
CA ALA A 31 -5.30 2.60 -9.21
C ALA A 31 -5.13 3.39 -7.91
N ILE A 32 -4.07 3.10 -7.15
CA ILE A 32 -3.78 3.82 -5.91
C ILE A 32 -3.44 5.28 -6.19
N ASP A 33 -2.56 5.53 -7.17
CA ASP A 33 -2.13 6.89 -7.51
C ASP A 33 -3.30 7.74 -8.01
N ASN A 34 -4.19 7.15 -8.81
CA ASN A 34 -5.39 7.86 -9.27
C ASN A 34 -6.28 8.28 -8.09
N ALA A 35 -6.47 7.39 -7.12
CA ALA A 35 -7.27 7.70 -5.94
C ALA A 35 -6.63 8.79 -5.08
N VAL A 36 -5.31 8.75 -4.93
CA VAL A 36 -4.56 9.76 -4.18
C VAL A 36 -4.64 11.11 -4.90
N ASP A 37 -4.43 11.14 -6.20
CA ASP A 37 -4.47 12.39 -6.98
C ASP A 37 -5.86 13.03 -6.94
N LEU A 38 -6.90 12.22 -6.95
CA LEU A 38 -8.29 12.70 -6.91
C LEU A 38 -8.68 13.26 -5.55
N ASN A 39 -8.20 12.66 -4.49
CA ASN A 39 -8.70 12.91 -3.13
C ASN A 39 -7.72 13.69 -2.24
N MET A 40 -6.45 13.76 -2.59
CA MET A 40 -5.42 14.48 -1.83
C MET A 40 -5.51 14.15 -0.33
N PRO A 41 -5.40 12.88 0.05
CA PRO A 41 -5.63 12.46 1.44
C PRO A 41 -4.52 12.91 2.38
N SER A 42 -4.83 12.96 3.68
CA SER A 42 -3.83 13.12 4.71
C SER A 42 -3.30 11.77 5.20
N LEU A 43 -4.01 10.68 4.87
CA LEU A 43 -3.63 9.32 5.25
C LEU A 43 -3.97 8.36 4.11
N LEU A 44 -2.98 7.58 3.69
CA LEU A 44 -3.17 6.46 2.77
C LEU A 44 -2.99 5.16 3.56
N VAL A 45 -4.02 4.33 3.54
CA VAL A 45 -3.97 3.00 4.14
C VAL A 45 -3.88 1.97 3.03
N LEU A 46 -2.86 1.12 3.08
CA LEU A 46 -2.75 -0.03 2.18
C LEU A 46 -3.15 -1.27 2.98
N ASP A 47 -4.27 -1.88 2.60
CA ASP A 47 -4.79 -3.05 3.27
C ASP A 47 -4.32 -4.30 2.53
N PHE A 48 -3.45 -5.06 3.20
CA PHE A 48 -2.87 -6.29 2.68
C PHE A 48 -3.62 -7.55 3.11
N GLY A 49 -4.78 -7.40 3.74
CA GLY A 49 -5.53 -8.53 4.29
C GLY A 49 -5.89 -9.60 3.28
N GLU A 50 -6.01 -9.23 2.01
CA GLU A 50 -6.35 -10.15 0.92
C GLU A 50 -5.18 -10.41 -0.05
N VAL A 51 -3.97 -10.01 0.33
CA VAL A 51 -2.78 -10.32 -0.47
C VAL A 51 -2.29 -11.72 -0.11
N SER A 52 -2.29 -12.61 -1.10
CA SER A 52 -1.93 -14.02 -0.93
C SER A 52 -0.45 -14.30 -1.17
N PHE A 53 0.21 -13.45 -1.94
CA PHE A 53 1.61 -13.60 -2.31
C PHE A 53 2.21 -12.24 -2.61
N MET A 54 3.49 -12.06 -2.29
CA MET A 54 4.20 -10.83 -2.62
C MET A 54 5.65 -11.14 -2.94
N ASP A 55 6.14 -10.54 -4.04
CA ASP A 55 7.58 -10.52 -4.37
C ASP A 55 8.13 -9.11 -4.16
N SER A 56 9.36 -8.87 -4.61
CA SER A 56 10.01 -7.56 -4.42
C SER A 56 9.29 -6.40 -5.11
N SER A 57 8.44 -6.70 -6.10
CA SER A 57 7.61 -5.66 -6.73
C SER A 57 6.66 -5.01 -5.74
N GLY A 58 6.22 -5.78 -4.73
CA GLY A 58 5.38 -5.26 -3.65
C GLY A 58 6.12 -4.24 -2.79
N ILE A 59 7.39 -4.50 -2.50
CA ILE A 59 8.23 -3.56 -1.77
C ILE A 59 8.35 -2.25 -2.57
N GLY A 60 8.62 -2.37 -3.87
CA GLY A 60 8.71 -1.20 -4.75
C GLY A 60 7.41 -0.41 -4.82
N LEU A 61 6.28 -1.11 -4.86
CA LEU A 61 4.97 -0.47 -4.84
C LEU A 61 4.78 0.37 -3.58
N VAL A 62 5.09 -0.20 -2.42
CA VAL A 62 4.94 0.50 -1.14
C VAL A 62 5.85 1.72 -1.08
N MET A 63 7.13 1.56 -1.44
CA MET A 63 8.09 2.66 -1.41
C MET A 63 7.70 3.80 -2.36
N GLY A 64 7.23 3.46 -3.56
CA GLY A 64 6.78 4.45 -4.52
C GLY A 64 5.56 5.22 -4.04
N ARG A 65 4.64 4.54 -3.38
CA ARG A 65 3.45 5.20 -2.81
C ARG A 65 3.85 6.11 -1.65
N PHE A 66 4.79 5.69 -0.83
CA PHE A 66 5.32 6.53 0.23
C PHE A 66 5.91 7.84 -0.34
N ARG A 67 6.77 7.73 -1.37
CA ARG A 67 7.35 8.92 -1.99
C ARG A 67 6.28 9.85 -2.56
N ASN A 68 5.26 9.27 -3.18
CA ASN A 68 4.18 10.03 -3.81
C ASN A 68 3.38 10.85 -2.80
N ILE A 69 2.98 10.22 -1.70
CA ILE A 69 2.16 10.89 -0.70
C ILE A 69 2.96 11.79 0.23
N SER A 70 4.27 11.58 0.36
CA SER A 70 5.14 12.44 1.18
C SER A 70 5.11 13.88 0.68
N LYS A 71 4.95 14.09 -0.61
CA LYS A 71 4.82 15.42 -1.22
C LYS A 71 3.58 16.15 -0.73
N LEU A 72 2.57 15.42 -0.28
CA LEU A 72 1.33 15.98 0.26
C LEU A 72 1.37 16.14 1.78
N GLY A 73 2.46 15.71 2.42
CA GLY A 73 2.53 15.65 3.86
C GLY A 73 1.66 14.55 4.46
N ALA A 74 1.24 13.59 3.65
CA ALA A 74 0.37 12.49 4.09
C ALA A 74 1.16 11.38 4.74
N GLU A 75 0.49 10.64 5.63
CA GLU A 75 1.04 9.45 6.27
C GLU A 75 0.65 8.18 5.52
N LEU A 76 1.47 7.15 5.65
CA LEU A 76 1.21 5.83 5.09
C LEU A 76 1.05 4.82 6.21
N HIS A 77 -0.06 4.07 6.19
CA HIS A 77 -0.28 2.94 7.09
C HIS A 77 -0.45 1.68 6.26
N ILE A 78 0.11 0.58 6.72
CA ILE A 78 -0.05 -0.73 6.10
C ILE A 78 -0.66 -1.66 7.14
N ILE A 79 -1.77 -2.31 6.78
CA ILE A 79 -2.49 -3.19 7.69
C ILE A 79 -2.71 -4.57 7.07
N GLY A 80 -2.93 -5.56 7.92
CA GLY A 80 -3.44 -6.87 7.52
C GLY A 80 -2.47 -7.82 6.84
N ALA A 81 -1.19 -7.48 6.74
CA ALA A 81 -0.23 -8.37 6.09
C ALA A 81 -0.06 -9.68 6.86
N THR A 82 0.05 -10.79 6.12
CA THR A 82 0.39 -12.08 6.73
C THR A 82 1.73 -11.97 7.44
N PRO A 83 2.04 -12.85 8.41
CA PRO A 83 3.34 -12.81 9.09
C PRO A 83 4.53 -12.84 8.13
N GLN A 84 4.42 -13.61 7.05
CA GLN A 84 5.47 -13.72 6.04
C GLN A 84 5.68 -12.40 5.29
N ILE A 85 4.60 -11.79 4.83
CA ILE A 85 4.66 -10.51 4.10
C ILE A 85 5.08 -9.39 5.06
N HIS A 86 4.56 -9.39 6.27
CA HIS A 86 4.95 -8.44 7.31
C HIS A 86 6.46 -8.46 7.53
N LYS A 87 7.04 -9.66 7.63
CA LYS A 87 8.49 -9.83 7.79
C LYS A 87 9.26 -9.27 6.59
N MET A 88 8.77 -9.51 5.37
CA MET A 88 9.40 -8.95 4.17
C MET A 88 9.42 -7.42 4.22
N LEU A 89 8.31 -6.82 4.60
CA LEU A 89 8.20 -5.36 4.71
C LEU A 89 9.14 -4.80 5.78
N LYS A 90 9.23 -5.46 6.92
CA LYS A 90 10.15 -5.05 8.00
C LYS A 90 11.61 -5.13 7.55
N LEU A 91 11.99 -6.23 6.91
CA LEU A 91 13.36 -6.42 6.43
C LEU A 91 13.75 -5.38 5.38
N ALA A 92 12.78 -4.88 4.62
CA ALA A 92 13.00 -3.82 3.64
C ALA A 92 13.03 -2.42 4.27
N GLY A 93 12.82 -2.30 5.58
CA GLY A 93 12.86 -1.02 6.28
C GLY A 93 11.56 -0.21 6.20
N ILE A 94 10.48 -0.82 5.76
CA ILE A 94 9.21 -0.09 5.57
C ILE A 94 8.69 0.51 6.89
N GLU A 95 8.95 -0.13 8.03
CA GLU A 95 8.48 0.39 9.33
C GLU A 95 9.10 1.75 9.68
N LYS A 96 10.18 2.15 9.02
CA LYS A 96 10.78 3.48 9.20
C LYS A 96 10.05 4.54 8.38
N LEU A 97 9.26 4.15 7.40
CA LEU A 97 8.56 5.03 6.48
C LEU A 97 7.07 5.10 6.77
N ALA A 98 6.51 4.03 7.32
CA ALA A 98 5.06 3.85 7.45
C ALA A 98 4.75 3.12 8.74
N LYS A 99 3.52 3.31 9.24
CA LYS A 99 3.02 2.50 10.33
C LYS A 99 2.67 1.13 9.76
N LEU A 100 3.25 0.10 10.33
CA LEU A 100 3.12 -1.27 9.83
C LEU A 100 2.43 -2.13 10.89
N GLU A 101 1.23 -2.60 10.56
CA GLU A 101 0.46 -3.48 11.43
C GLU A 101 0.15 -4.78 10.68
N GLY A 102 0.51 -5.92 11.26
CA GLY A 102 0.17 -7.22 10.73
C GLY A 102 -1.23 -7.67 11.15
N ARG A 103 -1.53 -8.90 10.80
CA ARG A 103 -2.78 -9.56 11.24
C ARG A 103 -2.77 -9.86 12.72
#